data_2213e104fda39e5b18175b597ed77b80
#
_entry.id   2213e104fda39e5b18175b597ed77b80
#
_cell.length_a   1.000
_cell.length_b   1.000
_cell.length_c   1.000
_cell.angle_alpha   90.00
_cell.angle_beta   90.00
_cell.angle_gamma   90.00
#
_symmetry.space_group_name_H-M   'P 1'
#
loop_
_entity.id
_entity.type
_entity.pdbx_description
1 polymer ?
#
loop_
_entity_poly.entity_id
_entity_poly.type
_entity_poly.pdbx_seq_one_letter_code
_entity_poly.pdbx_strand_id
1 'polypeptide(L)'
;MVLVLGVWAGGGCGRKTGEQMDAGRFEGSVYRNDYLGLVMTLPADWHIQDPQSVQEGVKTGEKIIAGKNENMLAAMEANQAKTLNLVSVFKFPMGAPVAYNPQFNCVAEEVSHLPGIQTGGDYLFHAKRNLESSQMRFSFPRDMYVETLAGVEFHVLTARLALLPTKIITNEYLATVRKGYTLLFILSYSTEEERTELRNILNTMTLAALPPAKTTK
;
A
#
# COMPACT_ATOMS: atom_id res chain seq x y z
N MET A 1 0.58 -8.14 -8.99
CA MET A 1 -0.83 -7.79 -8.73
C MET A 1 -0.84 -6.84 -7.54
N VAL A 2 -1.07 -5.57 -7.78
CA VAL A 2 -1.17 -4.56 -6.72
C VAL A 2 -2.55 -4.66 -6.10
N LEU A 3 -2.62 -5.02 -4.83
CA LEU A 3 -3.86 -5.10 -4.07
C LEU A 3 -4.01 -3.80 -3.28
N VAL A 4 -4.73 -2.83 -3.81
CA VAL A 4 -5.12 -1.63 -3.06
C VAL A 4 -6.39 -1.96 -2.29
N LEU A 5 -6.31 -1.94 -0.97
CA LEU A 5 -7.39 -2.30 -0.06
C LEU A 5 -8.12 -1.02 0.36
N GLY A 6 -9.14 -0.63 -0.38
CA GLY A 6 -9.98 0.49 0.03
C GLY A 6 -10.76 0.21 1.32
N VAL A 7 -10.80 1.20 2.21
CA VAL A 7 -11.52 1.14 3.49
C VAL A 7 -12.87 1.84 3.39
N TRP A 8 -13.93 1.15 3.81
CA TRP A 8 -15.29 1.67 3.82
C TRP A 8 -15.65 2.38 5.13
N ALA A 9 -15.98 3.67 5.04
CA ALA A 9 -16.82 4.34 6.02
C ALA A 9 -17.53 5.52 5.35
N GLY A 10 -18.84 5.56 5.43
CA GLY A 10 -19.66 6.55 4.74
C GLY A 10 -19.63 7.93 5.36
N GLY A 11 -19.64 8.95 4.50
CA GLY A 11 -20.28 10.24 4.66
C GLY A 11 -19.48 11.40 5.27
N GLY A 12 -19.50 12.53 4.56
CA GLY A 12 -19.35 13.87 5.14
C GLY A 12 -18.54 14.85 4.31
N CYS A 13 -19.18 15.82 3.67
CA CYS A 13 -18.59 16.96 2.97
C CYS A 13 -17.92 17.94 3.91
N GLY A 14 -16.69 18.36 3.55
CA GLY A 14 -16.00 19.48 4.21
C GLY A 14 -14.66 19.76 3.54
N ARG A 15 -14.67 20.53 2.42
CA ARG A 15 -13.42 20.99 1.79
C ARG A 15 -12.82 22.14 2.59
N LYS A 16 -11.62 21.93 3.11
CA LYS A 16 -10.66 23.03 3.33
C LYS A 16 -9.61 22.93 2.23
N THR A 17 -9.34 24.06 1.56
CA THR A 17 -8.25 24.23 0.60
C THR A 17 -6.91 24.08 1.35
N GLY A 18 -6.43 22.85 1.43
CA GLY A 18 -5.10 22.47 1.90
C GLY A 18 -4.26 22.07 0.69
N GLU A 19 -2.97 22.16 0.84
CA GLU A 19 -1.97 21.69 -0.11
C GLU A 19 -2.33 20.25 -0.53
N GLN A 20 -2.65 20.04 -1.82
CA GLN A 20 -3.07 18.74 -2.32
C GLN A 20 -1.84 17.89 -2.52
N MET A 21 -1.86 16.64 -2.02
CA MET A 21 -0.79 15.72 -2.21
C MET A 21 -0.64 15.34 -3.69
N ASP A 22 0.58 15.38 -4.20
CA ASP A 22 0.96 14.90 -5.53
C ASP A 22 1.57 13.47 -5.46
N ALA A 23 1.81 12.89 -6.63
CA ALA A 23 2.41 11.55 -6.73
C ALA A 23 3.92 11.54 -6.43
N GLY A 24 4.54 12.67 -6.11
CA GLY A 24 5.98 12.77 -5.93
C GLY A 24 6.77 12.69 -7.25
N ARG A 25 8.07 12.50 -7.14
CA ARG A 25 8.97 12.43 -8.30
C ARG A 25 10.13 11.48 -8.10
N PHE A 26 10.67 11.00 -9.21
CA PHE A 26 11.91 10.23 -9.24
C PHE A 26 13.08 11.12 -9.69
N GLU A 27 14.20 10.97 -8.99
CA GLU A 27 15.50 11.52 -9.35
C GLU A 27 16.49 10.33 -9.44
N GLY A 28 16.63 9.75 -10.63
CA GLY A 28 17.29 8.47 -10.80
C GLY A 28 16.54 7.36 -10.07
N SER A 29 17.21 6.64 -9.19
CA SER A 29 16.62 5.59 -8.33
C SER A 29 16.01 6.12 -7.03
N VAL A 30 16.08 7.44 -6.77
CA VAL A 30 15.56 8.05 -5.55
C VAL A 30 14.15 8.58 -5.80
N TYR A 31 13.19 8.08 -5.03
CA TYR A 31 11.84 8.62 -4.99
C TYR A 31 11.71 9.67 -3.88
N ARG A 32 11.02 10.79 -4.19
CA ARG A 32 10.71 11.87 -3.24
C ARG A 32 9.26 12.27 -3.31
N ASN A 33 8.65 12.44 -2.14
CA ASN A 33 7.35 13.08 -1.99
C ASN A 33 7.44 14.14 -0.90
N ASP A 34 7.45 15.40 -1.30
CA ASP A 34 7.67 16.53 -0.39
C ASP A 34 6.49 16.71 0.57
N TYR A 35 5.26 16.43 0.11
CA TYR A 35 4.06 16.52 0.96
C TYR A 35 4.15 15.55 2.13
N LEU A 36 4.49 14.28 1.89
CA LEU A 36 4.65 13.27 2.96
C LEU A 36 5.98 13.40 3.70
N GLY A 37 6.95 14.15 3.16
CA GLY A 37 8.32 14.18 3.64
C GLY A 37 9.02 12.82 3.48
N LEU A 38 8.62 12.06 2.45
CA LEU A 38 9.10 10.72 2.16
C LEU A 38 10.23 10.76 1.15
N VAL A 39 11.34 10.12 1.48
CA VAL A 39 12.43 9.83 0.53
C VAL A 39 12.80 8.37 0.66
N MET A 40 12.99 7.66 -0.44
CA MET A 40 13.47 6.29 -0.46
C MET A 40 14.31 6.03 -1.71
N THR A 41 15.25 5.11 -1.64
CA THR A 41 16.09 4.68 -2.76
C THR A 41 15.65 3.28 -3.20
N LEU A 42 15.36 3.13 -4.49
CA LEU A 42 15.03 1.85 -5.10
C LEU A 42 16.30 1.20 -5.66
N PRO A 43 16.38 -0.14 -5.74
CA PRO A 43 17.47 -0.81 -6.44
C PRO A 43 17.49 -0.38 -7.93
N ALA A 44 18.67 -0.06 -8.44
CA ALA A 44 18.83 0.49 -9.78
C ALA A 44 18.48 -0.50 -10.91
N ASP A 45 18.51 -1.79 -10.60
CA ASP A 45 18.19 -2.91 -11.50
C ASP A 45 16.73 -3.35 -11.43
N TRP A 46 15.91 -2.72 -10.58
CA TRP A 46 14.47 -3.00 -10.50
C TRP A 46 13.69 -2.14 -11.49
N HIS A 47 12.52 -2.62 -11.90
CA HIS A 47 11.71 -2.04 -12.97
C HIS A 47 10.55 -1.23 -12.41
N ILE A 48 10.70 0.11 -12.44
CA ILE A 48 9.62 1.03 -12.08
C ILE A 48 8.51 0.91 -13.13
N GLN A 49 7.27 0.74 -12.66
CA GLN A 49 6.11 0.63 -13.53
C GLN A 49 5.58 2.02 -13.88
N ASP A 50 5.16 2.18 -15.13
CA ASP A 50 4.46 3.39 -15.55
C ASP A 50 3.05 3.46 -14.93
N PRO A 51 2.50 4.68 -14.72
CA PRO A 51 1.20 4.85 -14.07
C PRO A 51 0.04 4.13 -14.75
N GLN A 52 0.06 3.99 -16.07
CA GLN A 52 -1.01 3.31 -16.81
C GLN A 52 -0.99 1.80 -16.52
N SER A 53 0.18 1.18 -16.61
CA SER A 53 0.36 -0.25 -16.28
C SER A 53 -0.03 -0.55 -14.84
N VAL A 54 0.30 0.34 -13.90
CA VAL A 54 -0.13 0.21 -12.50
C VAL A 54 -1.64 0.24 -12.39
N GLN A 55 -2.30 1.21 -13.03
CA GLN A 55 -3.77 1.33 -12.98
C GLN A 55 -4.48 0.12 -13.59
N GLU A 56 -4.00 -0.40 -14.71
CA GLU A 56 -4.53 -1.62 -15.33
C GLU A 56 -4.36 -2.84 -14.42
N GLY A 57 -3.19 -2.96 -13.78
CA GLY A 57 -2.91 -4.01 -12.80
C GLY A 57 -3.83 -3.93 -11.57
N VAL A 58 -4.08 -2.74 -11.05
CA VAL A 58 -5.01 -2.51 -9.93
C VAL A 58 -6.42 -2.92 -10.32
N LYS A 59 -6.96 -2.43 -11.44
CA LYS A 59 -8.30 -2.80 -11.93
C LYS A 59 -8.46 -4.31 -12.13
N THR A 60 -7.43 -4.97 -12.65
CA THR A 60 -7.43 -6.43 -12.81
C THR A 60 -7.47 -7.13 -11.46
N GLY A 61 -6.66 -6.66 -10.51
CA GLY A 61 -6.63 -7.18 -9.13
C GLY A 61 -7.97 -7.05 -8.42
N GLU A 62 -8.62 -5.89 -8.53
CA GLU A 62 -9.94 -5.64 -7.93
C GLU A 62 -11.01 -6.58 -8.47
N LYS A 63 -11.08 -6.79 -9.78
CA LYS A 63 -11.99 -7.75 -10.39
C LYS A 63 -11.76 -9.17 -9.90
N ILE A 64 -10.51 -9.58 -9.73
CA ILE A 64 -10.17 -10.91 -9.21
C ILE A 64 -10.62 -11.04 -7.75
N ILE A 65 -10.43 -10.00 -6.92
CA ILE A 65 -10.79 -10.02 -5.50
C ILE A 65 -12.31 -9.99 -5.32
N ALA A 66 -12.96 -9.06 -5.99
CA ALA A 66 -14.42 -8.90 -5.92
C ALA A 66 -15.16 -10.09 -6.53
N GLY A 67 -14.61 -10.70 -7.59
CA GLY A 67 -15.22 -11.80 -8.31
C GLY A 67 -16.61 -11.44 -8.81
N LYS A 68 -17.66 -12.07 -8.25
CA LYS A 68 -19.06 -11.79 -8.58
C LYS A 68 -19.73 -10.76 -7.66
N ASN A 69 -19.00 -10.21 -6.69
CA ASN A 69 -19.54 -9.23 -5.76
C ASN A 69 -19.43 -7.81 -6.34
N GLU A 70 -20.48 -7.40 -7.07
CA GLU A 70 -20.56 -6.09 -7.71
C GLU A 70 -20.48 -4.92 -6.72
N ASN A 71 -21.05 -5.06 -5.51
CA ASN A 71 -20.97 -4.05 -4.48
C ASN A 71 -19.53 -3.86 -3.98
N MET A 72 -18.79 -4.95 -3.83
CA MET A 72 -17.38 -4.90 -3.45
C MET A 72 -16.54 -4.24 -4.55
N LEU A 73 -16.79 -4.57 -5.82
CA LEU A 73 -16.09 -3.97 -6.95
C LEU A 73 -16.35 -2.47 -7.03
N ALA A 74 -17.61 -2.05 -6.99
CA ALA A 74 -17.98 -0.63 -7.01
C ALA A 74 -17.34 0.17 -5.87
N ALA A 75 -17.24 -0.45 -4.72
CA ALA A 75 -16.58 0.13 -3.57
C ALA A 75 -15.08 0.32 -3.76
N MET A 76 -14.40 -0.69 -4.29
CA MET A 76 -12.96 -0.62 -4.62
C MET A 76 -12.71 0.48 -5.67
N GLU A 77 -13.51 0.55 -6.72
CA GLU A 77 -13.42 1.58 -7.76
C GLU A 77 -13.66 3.00 -7.20
N ALA A 78 -14.62 3.17 -6.29
CA ALA A 78 -14.87 4.45 -5.64
C ALA A 78 -13.68 4.93 -4.79
N ASN A 79 -12.95 4.01 -4.16
CA ASN A 79 -11.76 4.32 -3.38
C ASN A 79 -10.55 4.68 -4.23
N GLN A 80 -10.47 4.20 -5.46
CA GLN A 80 -9.37 4.54 -6.38
C GLN A 80 -9.25 6.05 -6.62
N ALA A 81 -10.38 6.77 -6.67
CA ALA A 81 -10.38 8.22 -6.83
C ALA A 81 -9.68 8.98 -5.67
N LYS A 82 -9.46 8.32 -4.54
CA LYS A 82 -8.82 8.85 -3.33
C LYS A 82 -7.44 8.24 -3.07
N THR A 83 -7.00 7.39 -3.98
CA THR A 83 -5.76 6.63 -3.86
C THR A 83 -4.73 7.10 -4.87
N LEU A 84 -3.52 7.41 -4.40
CA LEU A 84 -2.36 7.71 -5.22
C LEU A 84 -1.38 6.54 -5.15
N ASN A 85 -1.08 5.94 -6.30
CA ASN A 85 0.02 5.00 -6.44
C ASN A 85 1.32 5.80 -6.55
N LEU A 86 2.10 5.84 -5.49
CA LEU A 86 3.32 6.66 -5.40
C LEU A 86 4.50 5.95 -6.04
N VAL A 87 4.67 4.67 -5.75
CA VAL A 87 5.73 3.82 -6.28
C VAL A 87 5.17 2.44 -6.56
N SER A 88 5.46 1.90 -7.72
CA SER A 88 5.25 0.48 -8.04
C SER A 88 6.49 -0.02 -8.76
N VAL A 89 7.17 -1.01 -8.19
CA VAL A 89 8.42 -1.53 -8.74
C VAL A 89 8.47 -3.03 -8.62
N PHE A 90 8.96 -3.68 -9.68
CA PHE A 90 9.14 -5.12 -9.76
C PHE A 90 10.62 -5.46 -9.89
N LYS A 91 11.04 -6.59 -9.31
CA LYS A 91 12.43 -7.05 -9.42
C LYS A 91 12.80 -7.39 -10.86
N PHE A 92 11.89 -7.98 -11.62
CA PHE A 92 12.10 -8.37 -13.02
C PHE A 92 11.15 -7.63 -13.95
N PRO A 93 11.47 -7.50 -15.25
CA PRO A 93 10.53 -6.95 -16.22
C PRO A 93 9.19 -7.69 -16.20
N MET A 94 8.11 -6.99 -16.53
CA MET A 94 6.81 -7.63 -16.72
C MET A 94 6.90 -8.71 -17.83
N GLY A 95 6.35 -9.90 -17.53
CA GLY A 95 6.43 -11.04 -18.45
C GLY A 95 7.72 -11.86 -18.35
N ALA A 96 8.64 -11.53 -17.45
CA ALA A 96 9.82 -12.36 -17.21
C ALA A 96 9.43 -13.80 -16.87
N PRO A 97 10.17 -14.82 -17.34
CA PRO A 97 9.87 -16.24 -17.11
C PRO A 97 10.28 -16.69 -15.70
N VAL A 98 9.75 -16.02 -14.68
CA VAL A 98 10.00 -16.31 -13.26
C VAL A 98 8.75 -16.89 -12.60
N ALA A 99 8.94 -17.71 -11.59
CA ALA A 99 7.83 -18.33 -10.86
C ALA A 99 6.96 -17.29 -10.17
N TYR A 100 7.59 -16.27 -9.60
CA TYR A 100 6.96 -15.07 -9.03
C TYR A 100 7.87 -13.88 -9.28
N ASN A 101 7.29 -12.70 -9.50
CA ASN A 101 8.03 -11.46 -9.64
C ASN A 101 7.83 -10.63 -8.36
N PRO A 102 8.84 -10.53 -7.48
CA PRO A 102 8.75 -9.75 -6.27
C PRO A 102 8.44 -8.30 -6.57
N GLN A 103 7.57 -7.69 -5.75
CA GLN A 103 7.15 -6.31 -6.00
C GLN A 103 7.07 -5.52 -4.70
N PHE A 104 7.43 -4.25 -4.82
CA PHE A 104 7.27 -3.23 -3.79
C PHE A 104 6.33 -2.16 -4.30
N ASN A 105 5.33 -1.82 -3.49
CA ASN A 105 4.41 -0.74 -3.79
C ASN A 105 4.33 0.23 -2.61
N CYS A 106 4.24 1.52 -2.93
CA CYS A 106 3.95 2.58 -1.99
C CYS A 106 2.69 3.29 -2.46
N VAL A 107 1.70 3.35 -1.59
CA VAL A 107 0.38 3.90 -1.88
C VAL A 107 0.02 4.91 -0.81
N ALA A 108 -0.68 5.98 -1.20
CA ALA A 108 -1.30 6.89 -0.26
C ALA A 108 -2.81 6.98 -0.54
N GLU A 109 -3.60 6.72 0.48
CA GLU A 109 -5.07 6.81 0.41
C GLU A 109 -5.56 7.92 1.33
N GLU A 110 -6.40 8.84 0.81
CA GLU A 110 -7.00 9.89 1.61
C GLU A 110 -8.02 9.30 2.58
N VAL A 111 -7.76 9.46 3.88
CA VAL A 111 -8.59 8.94 4.97
C VAL A 111 -9.12 10.04 5.89
N SER A 112 -8.87 11.30 5.58
CA SER A 112 -9.28 12.45 6.40
C SER A 112 -10.80 12.55 6.60
N HIS A 113 -11.57 11.98 5.66
CA HIS A 113 -13.04 11.89 5.71
C HIS A 113 -13.54 10.66 6.49
N LEU A 114 -12.65 9.80 6.98
CA LEU A 114 -12.96 8.55 7.68
C LEU A 114 -12.58 8.67 9.16
N PRO A 115 -13.47 9.16 10.04
CA PRO A 115 -13.12 9.46 11.43
C PRO A 115 -12.70 8.22 12.23
N GLY A 116 -13.05 7.02 11.78
CA GLY A 116 -12.63 5.75 12.39
C GLY A 116 -11.22 5.29 12.00
N ILE A 117 -10.52 6.00 11.07
CA ILE A 117 -9.17 5.65 10.65
C ILE A 117 -8.20 6.71 11.19
N GLN A 118 -7.58 6.43 12.33
CA GLN A 118 -6.64 7.32 13.00
C GLN A 118 -5.21 6.79 12.98
N THR A 119 -5.07 5.48 12.92
CA THR A 119 -3.80 4.76 12.94
C THR A 119 -3.68 3.82 11.74
N GLY A 120 -2.45 3.38 11.46
CA GLY A 120 -2.24 2.29 10.50
C GLY A 120 -2.96 1.00 10.90
N GLY A 121 -3.14 0.77 12.21
CA GLY A 121 -3.88 -0.37 12.74
C GLY A 121 -5.35 -0.35 12.38
N ASP A 122 -6.01 0.79 12.52
CA ASP A 122 -7.42 0.96 12.13
C ASP A 122 -7.59 0.66 10.64
N TYR A 123 -6.70 1.22 9.81
CA TYR A 123 -6.71 0.97 8.36
C TYR A 123 -6.53 -0.52 8.04
N LEU A 124 -5.51 -1.16 8.61
CA LEU A 124 -5.21 -2.57 8.35
C LEU A 124 -6.26 -3.52 8.92
N PHE A 125 -6.98 -3.13 9.97
CA PHE A 125 -8.13 -3.90 10.46
C PHE A 125 -9.22 -4.03 9.38
N HIS A 126 -9.58 -2.93 8.73
CA HIS A 126 -10.55 -2.95 7.63
C HIS A 126 -9.99 -3.66 6.39
N ALA A 127 -8.72 -3.42 6.06
CA ALA A 127 -8.04 -4.11 4.99
C ALA A 127 -8.08 -5.63 5.16
N LYS A 128 -7.79 -6.13 6.36
CA LYS A 128 -7.86 -7.56 6.70
C LYS A 128 -9.27 -8.12 6.46
N ARG A 129 -10.32 -7.41 6.91
CA ARG A 129 -11.70 -7.85 6.70
C ARG A 129 -12.06 -7.93 5.21
N ASN A 130 -11.57 -7.01 4.38
CA ASN A 130 -11.77 -7.06 2.94
C ASN A 130 -11.09 -8.28 2.32
N LEU A 131 -9.86 -8.60 2.75
CA LEU A 131 -9.16 -9.82 2.32
C LEU A 131 -9.91 -11.10 2.75
N GLU A 132 -10.40 -11.15 3.99
CA GLU A 132 -11.19 -12.27 4.52
C GLU A 132 -12.50 -12.49 3.76
N SER A 133 -13.13 -11.41 3.30
CA SER A 133 -14.39 -11.46 2.53
C SER A 133 -14.22 -11.68 1.03
N SER A 134 -12.97 -11.66 0.54
CA SER A 134 -12.66 -11.87 -0.87
C SER A 134 -12.83 -13.34 -1.28
N GLN A 135 -12.92 -13.58 -2.61
CA GLN A 135 -12.95 -14.94 -3.14
C GLN A 135 -11.59 -15.67 -3.05
N MET A 136 -10.53 -14.94 -2.73
CA MET A 136 -9.17 -15.46 -2.64
C MET A 136 -8.94 -16.11 -1.27
N ARG A 137 -8.14 -17.18 -1.24
CA ARG A 137 -7.83 -17.89 0.00
C ARG A 137 -6.65 -17.22 0.71
N PHE A 138 -6.97 -16.21 1.52
CA PHE A 138 -5.97 -15.59 2.39
C PHE A 138 -5.91 -16.31 3.74
N SER A 139 -4.70 -16.37 4.29
CA SER A 139 -4.45 -16.74 5.67
C SER A 139 -3.55 -15.69 6.34
N PHE A 140 -3.69 -15.55 7.65
CA PHE A 140 -2.96 -14.55 8.44
C PHE A 140 -2.11 -15.32 9.46
N PRO A 141 -0.80 -15.54 9.17
CA PRO A 141 0.04 -16.45 9.96
C PRO A 141 0.39 -15.90 11.35
N ARG A 142 0.15 -14.63 11.59
CA ARG A 142 0.36 -13.96 12.87
C ARG A 142 -0.58 -12.78 13.04
N ASP A 143 -0.72 -12.33 14.27
CA ASP A 143 -1.44 -11.10 14.59
C ASP A 143 -0.74 -9.86 14.02
N MET A 144 -1.50 -8.79 13.84
CA MET A 144 -0.97 -7.49 13.48
C MET A 144 -0.04 -6.99 14.60
N TYR A 145 1.08 -6.40 14.22
CA TYR A 145 2.06 -5.87 15.17
C TYR A 145 2.53 -4.48 14.73
N VAL A 146 3.31 -3.83 15.59
CA VAL A 146 3.88 -2.51 15.33
C VAL A 146 5.38 -2.63 15.18
N GLU A 147 5.94 -1.91 14.22
CA GLU A 147 7.39 -1.70 14.08
C GLU A 147 7.69 -0.22 13.83
N THR A 148 8.89 0.22 14.19
CA THR A 148 9.34 1.59 13.95
C THR A 148 10.24 1.63 12.73
N LEU A 149 9.86 2.42 11.71
CA LEU A 149 10.66 2.67 10.51
C LEU A 149 10.89 4.18 10.36
N ALA A 150 12.13 4.58 10.15
CA ALA A 150 12.51 6.00 10.05
C ALA A 150 11.97 6.87 11.20
N GLY A 151 11.88 6.32 12.42
CA GLY A 151 11.37 7.00 13.61
C GLY A 151 9.84 7.13 13.67
N VAL A 152 9.10 6.46 12.80
CA VAL A 152 7.62 6.47 12.74
C VAL A 152 7.08 5.06 12.98
N GLU A 153 6.00 4.96 13.75
CA GLU A 153 5.31 3.69 13.99
C GLU A 153 4.49 3.29 12.77
N PHE A 154 4.70 2.05 12.31
CA PHE A 154 3.90 1.37 11.30
C PHE A 154 3.24 0.15 11.90
N HIS A 155 1.94 0.00 11.68
CA HIS A 155 1.27 -1.26 11.90
C HIS A 155 1.54 -2.20 10.73
N VAL A 156 1.74 -3.48 11.01
CA VAL A 156 2.09 -4.48 10.00
C VAL A 156 1.11 -5.63 10.03
N LEU A 157 0.53 -5.91 8.87
CA LEU A 157 -0.32 -7.08 8.62
C LEU A 157 0.39 -8.00 7.64
N THR A 158 0.53 -9.27 7.98
CA THR A 158 1.05 -10.29 7.06
C THR A 158 -0.10 -11.16 6.58
N ALA A 159 -0.29 -11.23 5.27
CA ALA A 159 -1.28 -12.10 4.64
C ALA A 159 -0.60 -13.04 3.64
N ARG A 160 -0.99 -14.30 3.65
CA ARG A 160 -0.54 -15.32 2.70
C ARG A 160 -1.66 -15.70 1.77
N LEU A 161 -1.38 -15.66 0.48
CA LEU A 161 -2.29 -16.05 -0.58
C LEU A 161 -1.83 -17.37 -1.21
N ALA A 162 -2.66 -18.40 -1.12
CA ALA A 162 -2.43 -19.66 -1.82
C ALA A 162 -2.97 -19.54 -3.26
N LEU A 163 -2.07 -19.33 -4.25
CA LEU A 163 -2.43 -19.30 -5.67
C LEU A 163 -2.63 -20.73 -6.21
N LEU A 164 -1.77 -21.65 -5.80
CA LEU A 164 -1.79 -23.08 -6.11
C LEU A 164 -1.42 -23.84 -4.84
N PRO A 165 -1.64 -25.15 -4.74
CA PRO A 165 -1.29 -25.94 -3.55
C PRO A 165 0.15 -25.77 -3.07
N THR A 166 1.08 -25.54 -4.01
CA THR A 166 2.52 -25.39 -3.71
C THR A 166 3.02 -23.95 -3.89
N LYS A 167 2.16 -23.00 -4.25
CA LYS A 167 2.57 -21.62 -4.53
C LYS A 167 1.88 -20.65 -3.59
N ILE A 168 2.60 -20.23 -2.56
CA ILE A 168 2.14 -19.25 -1.58
C ILE A 168 2.87 -17.95 -1.84
N ILE A 169 2.10 -16.87 -1.97
CA ILE A 169 2.60 -15.49 -2.01
C ILE A 169 2.33 -14.85 -0.67
N THR A 170 3.35 -14.26 -0.08
CA THR A 170 3.22 -13.49 1.15
C THR A 170 3.19 -12.00 0.83
N ASN A 171 2.23 -11.31 1.41
CA ASN A 171 2.15 -9.86 1.36
C ASN A 171 2.34 -9.29 2.78
N GLU A 172 3.27 -8.38 2.94
CA GLU A 172 3.38 -7.55 4.14
C GLU A 172 2.83 -6.17 3.82
N TYR A 173 1.82 -5.76 4.58
CA TYR A 173 1.21 -4.44 4.51
C TYR A 173 1.68 -3.63 5.71
N LEU A 174 2.39 -2.53 5.46
CA LEU A 174 2.89 -1.65 6.52
C LEU A 174 2.19 -0.30 6.37
N ALA A 175 1.41 0.09 7.36
CA ALA A 175 0.60 1.29 7.30
C ALA A 175 0.85 2.24 8.46
N THR A 176 0.86 3.53 8.14
CA THR A 176 0.79 4.64 9.12
C THR A 176 -0.12 5.74 8.58
N VAL A 177 -0.68 6.56 9.46
CA VAL A 177 -1.51 7.70 9.03
C VAL A 177 -0.72 9.00 9.20
N ARG A 178 -0.63 9.79 8.13
CA ARG A 178 0.09 11.08 8.08
C ARG A 178 -0.70 12.12 7.28
N LYS A 179 -0.87 13.31 7.83
CA LYS A 179 -1.50 14.46 7.15
C LYS A 179 -2.84 14.13 6.47
N GLY A 180 -3.64 13.24 7.06
CA GLY A 180 -4.93 12.82 6.51
C GLY A 180 -4.87 11.73 5.44
N TYR A 181 -3.70 11.15 5.21
CA TYR A 181 -3.48 10.01 4.31
C TYR A 181 -2.96 8.81 5.08
N THR A 182 -3.41 7.63 4.70
CA THR A 182 -2.69 6.39 5.03
C THR A 182 -1.52 6.28 4.06
N LEU A 183 -0.29 6.21 4.58
CA LEU A 183 0.88 5.79 3.83
C LEU A 183 1.02 4.29 4.01
N LEU A 184 0.88 3.56 2.91
CA LEU A 184 0.87 2.10 2.87
C LEU A 184 2.01 1.58 2.01
N PHE A 185 2.86 0.74 2.57
CA PHE A 185 3.81 -0.07 1.83
C PHE A 185 3.29 -1.49 1.69
N ILE A 186 3.45 -2.07 0.51
CA ILE A 186 3.05 -3.44 0.21
C ILE A 186 4.27 -4.17 -0.37
N LEU A 187 4.76 -5.14 0.39
CA LEU A 187 5.85 -6.02 -0.01
C LEU A 187 5.24 -7.36 -0.39
N SER A 188 5.45 -7.80 -1.63
CA SER A 188 4.89 -9.05 -2.12
C SER A 188 6.01 -9.98 -2.61
N TYR A 189 6.10 -11.16 -2.02
CA TYR A 189 7.22 -12.09 -2.20
C TYR A 189 6.79 -13.55 -2.04
N SER A 190 7.64 -14.47 -2.49
CA SER A 190 7.46 -15.92 -2.37
C SER A 190 8.54 -16.60 -1.52
N THR A 191 9.69 -15.96 -1.30
CA THR A 191 10.81 -16.47 -0.50
C THR A 191 11.31 -15.46 0.53
N GLU A 192 12.07 -15.90 1.52
CA GLU A 192 12.66 -15.02 2.53
C GLU A 192 13.80 -14.15 1.97
N GLU A 193 14.49 -14.60 0.94
CA GLU A 193 15.49 -13.82 0.21
C GLU A 193 14.83 -12.62 -0.47
N GLU A 194 13.73 -12.85 -1.17
CA GLU A 194 12.94 -11.79 -1.81
C GLU A 194 12.39 -10.81 -0.76
N ARG A 195 11.93 -11.32 0.39
CA ARG A 195 11.51 -10.49 1.52
C ARG A 195 12.63 -9.58 1.99
N THR A 196 13.84 -10.12 2.15
CA THR A 196 15.00 -9.37 2.61
C THR A 196 15.33 -8.23 1.64
N GLU A 197 15.31 -8.49 0.33
CA GLU A 197 15.55 -7.46 -0.69
C GLU A 197 14.50 -6.34 -0.62
N LEU A 198 13.22 -6.69 -0.49
CA LEU A 198 12.13 -5.73 -0.34
C LEU A 198 12.24 -4.90 0.94
N ARG A 199 12.62 -5.54 2.05
CA ARG A 199 12.87 -4.85 3.32
C ARG A 199 14.05 -3.89 3.24
N ASN A 200 15.06 -4.19 2.43
CA ASN A 200 16.19 -3.28 2.21
C ASN A 200 15.75 -1.97 1.54
N ILE A 201 14.69 -1.96 0.72
CA ILE A 201 14.11 -0.71 0.21
C ILE A 201 13.58 0.15 1.37
N LEU A 202 12.84 -0.44 2.30
CA LEU A 202 12.33 0.28 3.48
C LEU A 202 13.45 0.82 4.36
N ASN A 203 14.58 0.11 4.46
CA ASN A 203 15.73 0.55 5.26
C ASN A 203 16.41 1.81 4.70
N THR A 204 16.18 2.14 3.41
CA THR A 204 16.67 3.40 2.81
C THR A 204 15.75 4.59 3.09
N MET A 205 14.55 4.32 3.62
CA MET A 205 13.52 5.32 3.79
C MET A 205 13.88 6.35 4.85
N THR A 206 13.58 7.60 4.55
CA THR A 206 13.47 8.67 5.53
C THR A 206 12.09 9.30 5.49
N LEU A 207 11.58 9.68 6.65
CA LEU A 207 10.32 10.39 6.81
C LEU A 207 10.55 11.64 7.65
N ALA A 208 10.26 12.81 7.10
CA ALA A 208 10.36 14.07 7.84
C ALA A 208 9.44 14.03 9.07
N ALA A 209 9.88 14.59 10.19
CA ALA A 209 9.03 14.76 11.36
C ALA A 209 7.78 15.58 10.99
N LEU A 210 6.62 15.17 11.49
CA LEU A 210 5.42 16.00 11.37
C LEU A 210 5.57 17.21 12.30
N PRO A 211 5.14 18.42 11.86
CA PRO A 211 5.04 19.53 12.79
C PRO A 211 4.08 19.15 13.93
N PRO A 212 4.36 19.61 15.15
CA PRO A 212 3.48 19.33 16.28
C PRO A 212 2.04 19.76 15.95
N ALA A 213 1.07 18.90 16.31
CA ALA A 213 -0.33 19.18 16.11
C ALA A 213 -0.65 20.57 16.71
N LYS A 214 -1.23 21.47 15.91
CA LYS A 214 -1.70 22.75 16.45
C LYS A 214 -2.77 22.45 17.49
N THR A 215 -2.44 22.63 18.75
CA THR A 215 -3.42 22.59 19.84
C THR A 215 -4.40 23.73 19.61
N THR A 216 -5.54 23.42 19.03
CA THR A 216 -6.67 24.38 18.97
C THR A 216 -7.18 24.52 20.41
N LYS A 217 -6.91 25.69 20.99
CA LYS A 217 -7.53 26.10 22.27
C LYS A 217 -8.98 26.46 22.03
#